data_5a2348289f113fbcca197a96dd8c68a8
#
_entry.id   5a2348289f113fbcca197a96dd8c68a8
#
_cell.length_a   1.000
_cell.length_b   1.000
_cell.length_c   1.000
_cell.angle_alpha   90.00
_cell.angle_beta   90.00
_cell.angle_gamma   90.00
#
_symmetry.space_group_name_H-M   'P 1'
#
loop_
_entity.id
_entity.type
_entity.pdbx_description
1 polymer ?
#
loop_
_entity_poly.entity_id
_entity_poly.type
_entity_poly.pdbx_seq_one_letter_code
_entity_poly.pdbx_strand_id
1 'polypeptide(L)'
;HMVNQKYLDKAEVLIEALPYIQRFNRKIVVIKYGGSAMLDEELKRNVIKDAVLLKLVGFKPIIVHGGGKEISRWVGKVGMEPRFVNGLRVTDKDTMEIAEMVLAKVNKELVTLVESLGVQAVGVSGKDGGLLQCKKKLSKGEDIGYVGEVTKVNPKILQDLLERDFLPIVFPIGFDENFDSYNINADDAACAIAEAVNAEKLAFLSDIEGVYRDASD
;
A
#
# COMPACT_ATOMS: atom_id res chain seq x y z
N HIS A 1 26.48 12.01 -36.64
CA HIS A 1 25.21 11.45 -36.21
C HIS A 1 24.28 12.54 -35.73
N MET A 2 23.17 12.71 -36.43
CA MET A 2 22.14 13.63 -35.98
C MET A 2 21.35 13.00 -34.81
N VAL A 3 21.39 13.64 -33.66
CA VAL A 3 20.55 13.24 -32.52
C VAL A 3 19.12 13.66 -32.83
N ASN A 4 18.19 12.74 -32.68
CA ASN A 4 16.77 12.99 -32.88
C ASN A 4 16.30 14.07 -31.89
N GLN A 5 15.57 15.07 -32.36
CA GLN A 5 15.05 16.16 -31.54
C GLN A 5 14.22 15.64 -30.36
N LYS A 6 13.51 14.55 -30.58
CA LYS A 6 12.72 13.89 -29.50
C LYS A 6 13.59 13.47 -28.32
N TYR A 7 14.80 12.97 -28.56
CA TYR A 7 15.73 12.60 -27.48
C TYR A 7 16.31 13.83 -26.80
N LEU A 8 16.57 14.88 -27.53
CA LEU A 8 17.06 16.16 -26.97
C LEU A 8 16.00 16.78 -26.05
N ASP A 9 14.73 16.77 -26.46
CA ASP A 9 13.62 17.27 -25.65
C ASP A 9 13.46 16.47 -24.36
N LYS A 10 13.59 15.14 -24.42
CA LYS A 10 13.57 14.29 -23.25
C LYS A 10 14.74 14.56 -22.32
N ALA A 11 15.92 14.78 -22.87
CA ALA A 11 17.11 15.12 -22.08
C ALA A 11 16.95 16.46 -21.35
N GLU A 12 16.37 17.45 -22.00
CA GLU A 12 16.09 18.75 -21.38
C GLU A 12 15.12 18.61 -20.21
N VAL A 13 14.05 17.82 -20.37
CA VAL A 13 13.10 17.56 -19.29
C VAL A 13 13.79 16.89 -18.09
N LEU A 14 14.68 15.93 -18.35
CA LEU A 14 15.43 15.27 -17.29
C LEU A 14 16.38 16.25 -16.59
N ILE A 15 17.04 17.13 -17.32
CA ILE A 15 17.93 18.13 -16.74
C ILE A 15 17.14 19.10 -15.86
N GLU A 16 15.96 19.54 -16.31
CA GLU A 16 15.09 20.40 -15.52
C GLU A 16 14.60 19.72 -14.25
N ALA A 17 14.34 18.39 -14.30
CA ALA A 17 13.90 17.60 -13.17
C ALA A 17 15.04 17.25 -12.20
N LEU A 18 16.29 17.36 -12.63
CA LEU A 18 17.45 16.89 -11.88
C LEU A 18 17.55 17.45 -10.45
N PRO A 19 17.32 18.75 -10.18
CA PRO A 19 17.36 19.26 -8.82
C PRO A 19 16.33 18.60 -7.90
N TYR A 20 15.15 18.29 -8.44
CA TYR A 20 14.08 17.60 -7.68
C TYR A 20 14.48 16.15 -7.41
N ILE A 21 15.02 15.46 -8.41
CA ILE A 21 15.50 14.08 -8.27
C ILE A 21 16.61 14.02 -7.23
N GLN A 22 17.56 14.94 -7.28
CA GLN A 22 18.65 15.02 -6.30
C GLN A 22 18.15 15.31 -4.89
N ARG A 23 17.15 16.17 -4.77
CA ARG A 23 16.53 16.51 -3.48
C ARG A 23 15.83 15.33 -2.83
N PHE A 24 15.14 14.49 -3.62
CA PHE A 24 14.32 13.38 -3.13
C PHE A 24 15.00 12.02 -3.29
N ASN A 25 16.20 11.97 -3.86
CA ASN A 25 16.95 10.73 -4.02
C ASN A 25 17.14 10.04 -2.67
N ARG A 26 16.87 8.74 -2.61
CA ARG A 26 16.89 7.91 -1.41
C ARG A 26 15.84 8.28 -0.36
N LYS A 27 14.93 9.18 -0.68
CA LYS A 27 13.82 9.52 0.20
C LYS A 27 12.71 8.46 0.08
N ILE A 28 12.09 8.19 1.21
CA ILE A 28 11.00 7.21 1.26
C ILE A 28 9.70 7.89 0.84
N VAL A 29 8.96 7.22 -0.03
CA VAL A 29 7.62 7.63 -0.46
C VAL A 29 6.68 6.47 -0.17
N VAL A 30 5.61 6.73 0.55
CA VAL A 30 4.56 5.73 0.78
C VAL A 30 3.41 6.00 -0.19
N ILE A 31 3.02 4.97 -0.92
CA ILE A 31 1.91 5.04 -1.88
C ILE A 31 0.81 4.12 -1.38
N LYS A 32 -0.32 4.72 -0.99
CA LYS A 32 -1.51 3.94 -0.65
C LYS A 32 -2.32 3.72 -1.92
N TYR A 33 -2.58 2.49 -2.24
CA TYR A 33 -3.28 2.06 -3.44
C TYR A 33 -4.51 1.23 -3.06
N GLY A 34 -5.69 1.59 -3.59
CA GLY A 34 -6.92 0.89 -3.23
C GLY A 34 -8.13 1.47 -3.93
N GLY A 35 -9.30 1.06 -3.48
CA GLY A 35 -10.56 1.51 -4.02
C GLY A 35 -10.83 0.98 -5.41
N SER A 36 -11.57 1.73 -6.21
CA SER A 36 -11.95 1.32 -7.58
C SER A 36 -10.75 1.22 -8.52
N ALA A 37 -9.64 1.89 -8.22
CA ALA A 37 -8.40 1.78 -9.00
C ALA A 37 -7.88 0.34 -9.05
N MET A 38 -8.15 -0.47 -8.04
CA MET A 38 -7.73 -1.87 -8.00
C MET A 38 -8.53 -2.77 -8.95
N LEU A 39 -9.70 -2.34 -9.37
CA LEU A 39 -10.57 -3.10 -10.25
C LEU A 39 -10.32 -2.81 -11.74
N ASP A 40 -9.64 -1.70 -12.03
CA ASP A 40 -9.29 -1.30 -13.38
C ASP A 40 -7.87 -1.73 -13.67
N GLU A 41 -7.69 -2.70 -14.57
CA GLU A 41 -6.38 -3.25 -14.91
C GLU A 41 -5.43 -2.22 -15.51
N GLU A 42 -5.94 -1.27 -16.27
CA GLU A 42 -5.11 -0.21 -16.85
C GLU A 42 -4.62 0.75 -15.78
N LEU A 43 -5.51 1.21 -14.89
CA LEU A 43 -5.12 2.07 -13.76
C LEU A 43 -4.14 1.37 -12.83
N LYS A 44 -4.38 0.09 -12.53
CA LYS A 44 -3.50 -0.73 -11.73
C LYS A 44 -2.08 -0.76 -12.31
N ARG A 45 -1.96 -1.03 -13.61
CA ARG A 45 -0.67 -1.02 -14.30
C ARG A 45 0.01 0.34 -14.25
N ASN A 46 -0.75 1.41 -14.45
CA ASN A 46 -0.21 2.76 -14.45
C ASN A 46 0.32 3.16 -13.07
N VAL A 47 -0.42 2.84 -12.00
CA VAL A 47 0.03 3.09 -10.63
C VAL A 47 1.33 2.34 -10.34
N ILE A 48 1.39 1.07 -10.73
CA ILE A 48 2.57 0.24 -10.50
C ILE A 48 3.75 0.73 -11.34
N LYS A 49 3.52 1.14 -12.59
CA LYS A 49 4.56 1.75 -13.43
C LYS A 49 5.13 3.01 -12.79
N ASP A 50 4.27 3.84 -12.21
CA ASP A 50 4.71 5.06 -11.53
C ASP A 50 5.58 4.74 -10.31
N ALA A 51 5.17 3.74 -9.52
CA ALA A 51 5.97 3.30 -8.38
C ALA A 51 7.34 2.74 -8.81
N VAL A 52 7.35 1.94 -9.87
CA VAL A 52 8.59 1.40 -10.44
C VAL A 52 9.48 2.52 -10.96
N LEU A 53 8.90 3.50 -11.65
CA LEU A 53 9.65 4.65 -12.14
C LEU A 53 10.31 5.43 -10.99
N LEU A 54 9.56 5.67 -9.91
CA LEU A 54 10.12 6.31 -8.71
C LEU A 54 11.31 5.53 -8.16
N LYS A 55 11.19 4.21 -8.10
CA LYS A 55 12.29 3.35 -7.65
C LYS A 55 13.52 3.51 -8.56
N LEU A 56 13.31 3.49 -9.87
CA LEU A 56 14.40 3.55 -10.86
C LEU A 56 15.12 4.91 -10.85
N VAL A 57 14.44 5.99 -10.49
CA VAL A 57 15.08 7.31 -10.39
C VAL A 57 15.68 7.58 -9.01
N GLY A 58 15.65 6.61 -8.10
CA GLY A 58 16.37 6.68 -6.84
C GLY A 58 15.55 6.89 -5.58
N PHE A 59 14.22 7.01 -5.67
CA PHE A 59 13.36 7.03 -4.50
C PHE A 59 13.25 5.65 -3.87
N LYS A 60 12.77 5.60 -2.65
CA LYS A 60 12.48 4.36 -1.93
C LYS A 60 10.96 4.25 -1.72
N PRO A 61 10.21 3.72 -2.69
CA PRO A 61 8.77 3.59 -2.54
C PRO A 61 8.37 2.38 -1.69
N ILE A 62 7.31 2.56 -0.90
CA ILE A 62 6.60 1.50 -0.19
C ILE A 62 5.16 1.58 -0.67
N ILE A 63 4.59 0.46 -1.10
CA ILE A 63 3.18 0.39 -1.46
C ILE A 63 2.41 -0.20 -0.29
N VAL A 64 1.34 0.46 0.12
CA VAL A 64 0.35 -0.07 1.08
C VAL A 64 -0.96 -0.18 0.34
N HIS A 65 -1.55 -1.37 0.28
CA HIS A 65 -2.75 -1.54 -0.52
C HIS A 65 -3.93 -2.03 0.30
N GLY A 66 -5.12 -1.74 -0.19
CA GLY A 66 -6.35 -2.30 0.31
C GLY A 66 -6.84 -3.46 -0.56
N GLY A 67 -8.13 -3.71 -0.56
CA GLY A 67 -8.77 -4.77 -1.32
C GLY A 67 -10.22 -5.00 -0.87
N GLY A 68 -10.88 -3.96 -0.37
CA GLY A 68 -12.22 -4.08 0.20
C GLY A 68 -13.24 -4.68 -0.77
N LYS A 69 -13.20 -4.30 -2.04
CA LYS A 69 -14.13 -4.85 -3.04
C LYS A 69 -13.87 -6.32 -3.33
N GLU A 70 -12.61 -6.73 -3.37
CA GLU A 70 -12.27 -8.15 -3.52
C GLU A 70 -12.69 -8.96 -2.28
N ILE A 71 -12.50 -8.41 -1.09
CA ILE A 71 -12.98 -9.07 0.15
C ILE A 71 -14.50 -9.24 0.07
N SER A 72 -15.25 -8.19 -0.28
CA SER A 72 -16.72 -8.25 -0.42
C SER A 72 -17.14 -9.29 -1.44
N ARG A 73 -16.45 -9.37 -2.57
CA ARG A 73 -16.75 -10.37 -3.61
C ARG A 73 -16.60 -11.79 -3.08
N TRP A 74 -15.53 -12.08 -2.36
CA TRP A 74 -15.31 -13.42 -1.80
C TRP A 74 -16.22 -13.73 -0.63
N VAL A 75 -16.52 -12.76 0.22
CA VAL A 75 -17.52 -12.91 1.28
C VAL A 75 -18.87 -13.32 0.67
N GLY A 76 -19.29 -12.66 -0.41
CA GLY A 76 -20.49 -13.04 -1.13
C GLY A 76 -20.44 -14.44 -1.76
N LYS A 77 -19.28 -14.84 -2.30
CA LYS A 77 -19.10 -16.18 -2.90
C LYS A 77 -19.28 -17.32 -1.91
N VAL A 78 -18.94 -17.10 -0.66
CA VAL A 78 -19.11 -18.12 0.38
C VAL A 78 -20.49 -18.03 1.05
N GLY A 79 -21.40 -17.23 0.53
CA GLY A 79 -22.79 -17.16 1.00
C GLY A 79 -22.99 -16.20 2.18
N MET A 80 -22.04 -15.33 2.46
CA MET A 80 -22.14 -14.31 3.51
C MET A 80 -22.43 -12.96 2.90
N GLU A 81 -22.95 -12.03 3.69
CA GLU A 81 -23.20 -10.66 3.25
C GLU A 81 -22.17 -9.71 3.86
N PRO A 82 -21.50 -8.88 3.03
CA PRO A 82 -20.63 -7.82 3.56
C PRO A 82 -21.46 -6.83 4.38
N ARG A 83 -20.97 -6.48 5.57
CA ARG A 83 -21.59 -5.49 6.43
C ARG A 83 -20.58 -4.43 6.82
N PHE A 84 -21.05 -3.18 6.88
CA PHE A 84 -20.25 -2.03 7.25
C PHE A 84 -20.96 -1.20 8.30
N VAL A 85 -20.20 -0.66 9.23
CA VAL A 85 -20.67 0.29 10.24
C VAL A 85 -19.74 1.49 10.22
N ASN A 86 -20.28 2.66 9.94
CA ASN A 86 -19.49 3.90 9.84
C ASN A 86 -18.27 3.76 8.91
N GLY A 87 -18.44 3.10 7.78
CA GLY A 87 -17.38 2.91 6.79
C GLY A 87 -16.38 1.79 7.11
N LEU A 88 -16.51 1.14 8.26
CA LEU A 88 -15.64 0.03 8.66
C LEU A 88 -16.35 -1.29 8.47
N ARG A 89 -15.63 -2.28 7.94
CA ARG A 89 -16.19 -3.62 7.74
C ARG A 89 -16.42 -4.31 9.07
N VAL A 90 -17.64 -4.80 9.28
CA VAL A 90 -17.92 -5.70 10.39
C VAL A 90 -17.19 -7.01 10.09
N THR A 91 -16.26 -7.40 10.95
CA THR A 91 -15.29 -8.45 10.65
C THR A 91 -15.34 -9.52 11.73
N ASP A 92 -16.23 -10.51 11.55
CA ASP A 92 -16.24 -11.68 12.41
C ASP A 92 -15.05 -12.60 12.07
N LYS A 93 -14.96 -13.73 12.75
CA LYS A 93 -13.83 -14.65 12.57
C LYS A 93 -13.73 -15.18 11.14
N ASP A 94 -14.84 -15.57 10.54
CA ASP A 94 -14.85 -16.10 9.18
C ASP A 94 -14.53 -15.03 8.16
N THR A 95 -15.08 -13.84 8.36
CA THR A 95 -14.75 -12.67 7.50
C THR A 95 -13.27 -12.32 7.62
N MET A 96 -12.68 -12.43 8.82
CA MET A 96 -11.26 -12.15 9.01
C MET A 96 -10.38 -13.15 8.25
N GLU A 97 -10.71 -14.42 8.25
CA GLU A 97 -9.99 -15.43 7.46
C GLU A 97 -10.04 -15.10 5.97
N ILE A 98 -11.23 -14.75 5.49
CA ILE A 98 -11.42 -14.37 4.08
C ILE A 98 -10.62 -13.12 3.74
N ALA A 99 -10.67 -12.10 4.60
CA ALA A 99 -9.94 -10.86 4.39
C ALA A 99 -8.43 -11.12 4.27
N GLU A 100 -7.87 -11.93 5.15
CA GLU A 100 -6.45 -12.25 5.12
C GLU A 100 -6.07 -13.03 3.87
N MET A 101 -6.84 -14.05 3.49
CA MET A 101 -6.60 -14.82 2.26
C MET A 101 -6.65 -13.93 1.02
N VAL A 102 -7.68 -13.11 0.93
CA VAL A 102 -7.90 -12.23 -0.24
C VAL A 102 -6.82 -11.18 -0.35
N LEU A 103 -6.50 -10.51 0.75
CA LEU A 103 -5.46 -9.46 0.73
C LEU A 103 -4.09 -10.05 0.44
N ALA A 104 -3.80 -11.24 0.93
CA ALA A 104 -2.55 -11.93 0.60
C ALA A 104 -2.46 -12.23 -0.90
N LYS A 105 -3.55 -12.67 -1.52
CA LYS A 105 -3.60 -12.93 -2.96
C LYS A 105 -3.38 -11.63 -3.75
N VAL A 106 -4.09 -10.57 -3.41
CA VAL A 106 -3.93 -9.26 -4.06
C VAL A 106 -2.48 -8.78 -3.92
N ASN A 107 -1.91 -8.94 -2.74
CA ASN A 107 -0.51 -8.60 -2.48
C ASN A 107 0.44 -9.29 -3.45
N LYS A 108 0.28 -10.59 -3.63
CA LYS A 108 1.17 -11.36 -4.52
C LYS A 108 0.95 -11.04 -5.99
N GLU A 109 -0.24 -10.67 -6.40
CA GLU A 109 -0.49 -10.18 -7.75
C GLU A 109 0.28 -8.88 -8.01
N LEU A 110 0.30 -7.96 -7.02
CA LEU A 110 1.05 -6.72 -7.13
C LEU A 110 2.56 -6.97 -7.15
N VAL A 111 3.04 -7.90 -6.33
CA VAL A 111 4.45 -8.32 -6.34
C VAL A 111 4.84 -8.80 -7.73
N THR A 112 4.05 -9.69 -8.31
CA THR A 112 4.32 -10.24 -9.65
C THR A 112 4.33 -9.13 -10.71
N LEU A 113 3.42 -8.19 -10.62
CA LEU A 113 3.34 -7.07 -11.56
C LEU A 113 4.60 -6.18 -11.47
N VAL A 114 5.05 -5.86 -10.27
CA VAL A 114 6.30 -5.08 -10.07
C VAL A 114 7.50 -5.85 -10.63
N GLU A 115 7.59 -7.14 -10.32
CA GLU A 115 8.68 -8.00 -10.82
C GLU A 115 8.69 -8.04 -12.34
N SER A 116 7.50 -8.08 -12.98
CA SER A 116 7.39 -8.09 -14.44
C SER A 116 7.92 -6.81 -15.09
N LEU A 117 8.04 -5.74 -14.33
CA LEU A 117 8.57 -4.45 -14.77
C LEU A 117 10.07 -4.28 -14.44
N GLY A 118 10.72 -5.33 -13.96
CA GLY A 118 12.17 -5.33 -13.75
C GLY A 118 12.64 -4.84 -12.39
N VAL A 119 11.74 -4.69 -11.42
CA VAL A 119 12.09 -4.31 -10.05
C VAL A 119 11.76 -5.46 -9.10
N GLN A 120 12.67 -5.78 -8.19
CA GLN A 120 12.41 -6.81 -7.19
C GLN A 120 11.51 -6.27 -6.08
N ALA A 121 10.47 -7.02 -5.77
CA ALA A 121 9.48 -6.65 -4.76
C ALA A 121 9.32 -7.76 -3.72
N VAL A 122 8.98 -7.38 -2.50
CA VAL A 122 8.64 -8.31 -1.44
C VAL A 122 7.32 -7.89 -0.84
N GLY A 123 6.36 -8.83 -0.82
CA GLY A 123 5.07 -8.61 -0.19
C GLY A 123 5.07 -9.07 1.25
N VAL A 124 4.59 -8.22 2.15
CA VAL A 124 4.48 -8.50 3.57
C VAL A 124 3.12 -8.06 4.10
N SER A 125 2.70 -8.67 5.21
CA SER A 125 1.56 -8.19 5.99
C SER A 125 2.05 -7.34 7.16
N GLY A 126 1.13 -6.69 7.83
CA GLY A 126 1.42 -6.02 9.09
C GLY A 126 1.84 -6.97 10.21
N LYS A 127 1.68 -8.29 10.02
CA LYS A 127 2.13 -9.31 10.97
C LYS A 127 3.61 -9.60 10.85
N ASP A 128 4.16 -9.49 9.64
CA ASP A 128 5.54 -9.81 9.35
C ASP A 128 6.50 -8.85 10.05
N GLY A 129 7.51 -9.39 10.70
CA GLY A 129 8.50 -8.59 11.41
C GLY A 129 7.92 -7.73 12.54
N GLY A 130 6.73 -8.05 13.03
CA GLY A 130 6.05 -7.24 14.04
C GLY A 130 5.66 -5.86 13.54
N LEU A 131 5.41 -5.70 12.24
CA LEU A 131 5.26 -4.39 11.60
C LEU A 131 4.12 -3.55 12.17
N LEU A 132 2.90 -4.11 12.26
CA LEU A 132 1.71 -3.36 12.69
C LEU A 132 1.06 -4.04 13.91
N GLN A 133 1.44 -3.61 15.09
CA GLN A 133 0.76 -4.00 16.31
C GLN A 133 -0.49 -3.15 16.47
N CYS A 134 -1.58 -3.75 16.90
CA CYS A 134 -2.86 -3.07 17.02
C CYS A 134 -3.65 -3.53 18.25
N LYS A 135 -4.73 -2.84 18.50
CA LYS A 135 -5.76 -3.21 19.46
C LYS A 135 -7.10 -3.19 18.74
N LYS A 136 -8.11 -3.85 19.34
CA LYS A 136 -9.47 -3.81 18.76
C LYS A 136 -9.96 -2.37 18.66
N LYS A 137 -10.48 -2.02 17.50
CA LYS A 137 -11.11 -0.72 17.24
C LYS A 137 -12.62 -0.86 17.40
N LEU A 138 -13.20 0.03 18.19
CA LEU A 138 -14.66 0.11 18.31
C LEU A 138 -15.17 1.19 17.35
N SER A 139 -16.35 0.98 16.77
CA SER A 139 -17.02 1.99 15.94
C SER A 139 -18.09 2.66 16.78
N LYS A 140 -17.81 3.90 17.23
CA LYS A 140 -18.70 4.65 18.14
C LYS A 140 -19.13 3.83 19.37
N GLY A 141 -18.16 3.12 19.96
CA GLY A 141 -18.40 2.26 21.11
C GLY A 141 -18.94 0.87 20.79
N GLU A 142 -19.21 0.57 19.52
CA GLU A 142 -19.72 -0.73 19.09
C GLU A 142 -18.60 -1.65 18.69
N ASP A 143 -18.67 -2.91 19.14
CA ASP A 143 -17.72 -3.95 18.74
C ASP A 143 -18.08 -4.45 17.34
N ILE A 144 -17.19 -4.25 16.40
CA ILE A 144 -17.36 -4.67 15.00
C ILE A 144 -16.42 -5.84 14.63
N GLY A 145 -15.89 -6.52 15.62
CA GLY A 145 -15.08 -7.73 15.43
C GLY A 145 -13.59 -7.45 15.29
N TYR A 146 -12.95 -8.17 14.39
CA TYR A 146 -11.48 -8.12 14.21
C TYR A 146 -11.03 -6.94 13.36
N VAL A 147 -11.41 -5.75 13.77
CA VAL A 147 -10.96 -4.48 13.20
C VAL A 147 -9.95 -3.87 14.15
N GLY A 148 -8.78 -3.55 13.62
CA GLY A 148 -7.67 -3.07 14.44
C GLY A 148 -7.39 -1.58 14.30
N GLU A 149 -6.92 -1.01 15.40
CA GLU A 149 -6.36 0.34 15.46
C GLU A 149 -4.87 0.20 15.77
N VAL A 150 -4.01 0.79 14.95
CA VAL A 150 -2.56 0.67 15.12
C VAL A 150 -2.13 1.30 16.44
N THR A 151 -1.40 0.55 17.24
CA THR A 151 -0.82 1.04 18.51
C THR A 151 0.69 1.23 18.41
N LYS A 152 1.36 0.44 17.58
CA LYS A 152 2.82 0.52 17.41
C LYS A 152 3.21 0.01 16.04
N VAL A 153 4.14 0.71 15.40
CA VAL A 153 4.76 0.26 14.16
C VAL A 153 6.23 -0.08 14.44
N ASN A 154 6.65 -1.27 14.02
CA ASN A 154 8.06 -1.62 13.99
C ASN A 154 8.54 -1.55 12.54
N PRO A 155 9.24 -0.49 12.14
CA PRO A 155 9.58 -0.30 10.73
C PRO A 155 10.77 -1.12 10.24
N LYS A 156 11.38 -1.92 11.10
CA LYS A 156 12.63 -2.61 10.81
C LYS A 156 12.58 -3.41 9.50
N ILE A 157 11.53 -4.22 9.30
CA ILE A 157 11.43 -5.03 8.08
C ILE A 157 11.39 -4.16 6.83
N LEU A 158 10.66 -3.06 6.86
CA LEU A 158 10.56 -2.15 5.71
C LEU A 158 11.89 -1.45 5.45
N GLN A 159 12.53 -0.96 6.49
CA GLN A 159 13.84 -0.31 6.38
C GLN A 159 14.90 -1.27 5.82
N ASP A 160 14.92 -2.50 6.31
CA ASP A 160 15.87 -3.52 5.84
C ASP A 160 15.61 -3.89 4.38
N LEU A 161 14.34 -4.04 3.98
CA LEU A 161 14.01 -4.32 2.58
C LEU A 161 14.42 -3.16 1.67
N LEU A 162 14.16 -1.92 2.06
CA LEU A 162 14.57 -0.74 1.30
C LEU A 162 16.09 -0.67 1.15
N GLU A 163 16.83 -0.95 2.22
CA GLU A 163 18.30 -0.96 2.19
C GLU A 163 18.86 -2.03 1.25
N ARG A 164 18.14 -3.12 1.05
CA ARG A 164 18.51 -4.20 0.14
C ARG A 164 17.91 -4.04 -1.25
N ASP A 165 17.41 -2.85 -1.58
CA ASP A 165 16.87 -2.49 -2.89
C ASP A 165 15.59 -3.22 -3.30
N PHE A 166 14.85 -3.76 -2.36
CA PHE A 166 13.52 -4.29 -2.63
C PHE A 166 12.47 -3.19 -2.55
N LEU A 167 11.39 -3.36 -3.31
CA LEU A 167 10.19 -2.54 -3.19
C LEU A 167 9.20 -3.28 -2.30
N PRO A 168 8.96 -2.81 -1.06
CA PRO A 168 8.01 -3.47 -0.16
C PRO A 168 6.57 -3.18 -0.56
N ILE A 169 5.73 -4.21 -0.50
CA ILE A 169 4.29 -4.10 -0.75
C ILE A 169 3.58 -4.67 0.46
N VAL A 170 2.81 -3.84 1.16
CA VAL A 170 2.22 -4.18 2.46
C VAL A 170 0.72 -4.31 2.35
N PHE A 171 0.16 -5.39 2.90
CA PHE A 171 -1.28 -5.47 3.12
C PHE A 171 -1.61 -5.33 4.62
N PRO A 172 -2.72 -4.64 4.95
CA PRO A 172 -2.94 -4.10 6.27
C PRO A 172 -3.64 -5.09 7.23
N ILE A 173 -3.05 -6.23 7.42
CA ILE A 173 -3.44 -7.18 8.46
C ILE A 173 -2.39 -7.10 9.55
N GLY A 174 -2.82 -6.69 10.75
CA GLY A 174 -1.94 -6.59 11.90
C GLY A 174 -2.21 -7.65 12.94
N PHE A 175 -1.61 -7.49 14.11
CA PHE A 175 -1.73 -8.43 15.22
C PHE A 175 -1.89 -7.66 16.53
N ASP A 176 -2.63 -8.28 17.48
CA ASP A 176 -2.76 -7.73 18.83
C ASP A 176 -1.77 -8.37 19.81
N GLU A 177 -1.91 -8.05 21.08
CA GLU A 177 -1.03 -8.58 22.13
C GLU A 177 -1.09 -10.11 22.29
N ASN A 178 -2.16 -10.73 21.81
CA ASN A 178 -2.34 -12.20 21.81
C ASN A 178 -1.94 -12.82 20.47
N PHE A 179 -1.41 -12.01 19.54
CA PHE A 179 -1.05 -12.41 18.19
C PHE A 179 -2.22 -12.87 17.32
N ASP A 180 -3.42 -12.43 17.66
CA ASP A 180 -4.58 -12.60 16.80
C ASP A 180 -4.56 -11.59 15.65
N SER A 181 -5.07 -12.00 14.50
CA SER A 181 -5.07 -11.17 13.29
C SER A 181 -6.21 -10.16 13.29
N TYR A 182 -5.92 -8.95 12.87
CA TYR A 182 -6.90 -7.86 12.73
C TYR A 182 -6.80 -7.21 11.39
N ASN A 183 -7.96 -6.86 10.82
CA ASN A 183 -8.04 -6.06 9.59
C ASN A 183 -7.92 -4.59 9.97
N ILE A 184 -6.92 -3.92 9.40
CA ILE A 184 -6.67 -2.51 9.65
C ILE A 184 -7.08 -1.72 8.41
N ASN A 185 -7.71 -0.57 8.60
CA ASN A 185 -8.01 0.33 7.48
C ASN A 185 -6.71 0.67 6.75
N ALA A 186 -6.69 0.53 5.43
CA ALA A 186 -5.47 0.70 4.65
C ALA A 186 -4.94 2.14 4.68
N ASP A 187 -5.82 3.14 4.74
CA ASP A 187 -5.40 4.53 4.87
C ASP A 187 -4.70 4.77 6.22
N ASP A 188 -5.27 4.23 7.29
CA ASP A 188 -4.69 4.34 8.64
C ASP A 188 -3.33 3.63 8.70
N ALA A 189 -3.23 2.46 8.10
CA ALA A 189 -1.98 1.70 8.04
C ALA A 189 -0.91 2.48 7.24
N ALA A 190 -1.28 3.06 6.12
CA ALA A 190 -0.37 3.85 5.30
C ALA A 190 0.14 5.09 6.05
N CYS A 191 -0.74 5.79 6.76
CA CYS A 191 -0.35 6.94 7.59
C CYS A 191 0.61 6.52 8.69
N ALA A 192 0.31 5.44 9.40
CA ALA A 192 1.16 4.95 10.50
C ALA A 192 2.55 4.51 9.99
N ILE A 193 2.60 3.83 8.87
CA ILE A 193 3.87 3.42 8.24
C ILE A 193 4.66 4.65 7.79
N ALA A 194 4.02 5.60 7.11
CA ALA A 194 4.68 6.81 6.62
C ALA A 194 5.33 7.59 7.77
N GLU A 195 4.64 7.71 8.89
CA GLU A 195 5.17 8.36 10.09
C GLU A 195 6.37 7.58 10.66
N ALA A 196 6.24 6.26 10.78
CA ALA A 196 7.28 5.44 11.39
C ALA A 196 8.59 5.37 10.58
N VAL A 197 8.50 5.46 9.25
CA VAL A 197 9.68 5.45 8.37
C VAL A 197 10.17 6.85 8.00
N ASN A 198 9.55 7.90 8.53
CA ASN A 198 9.83 9.29 8.17
C ASN A 198 9.73 9.51 6.66
N ALA A 199 8.64 9.09 6.06
CA ALA A 199 8.44 9.25 4.63
C ALA A 199 8.40 10.72 4.24
N GLU A 200 9.03 11.05 3.11
CA GLU A 200 8.99 12.39 2.55
C GLU A 200 7.59 12.74 2.02
N LYS A 201 6.92 11.75 1.46
CA LYS A 201 5.57 11.89 0.89
C LYS A 201 4.73 10.67 1.20
N LEU A 202 3.42 10.91 1.38
CA LEU A 202 2.40 9.88 1.38
C LEU A 202 1.36 10.26 0.33
N ALA A 203 1.21 9.43 -0.69
CA ALA A 203 0.25 9.65 -1.77
C ALA A 203 -0.88 8.64 -1.68
N PHE A 204 -2.12 9.12 -1.79
CA PHE A 204 -3.30 8.25 -1.82
C PHE A 204 -3.81 8.13 -3.26
N LEU A 205 -3.83 6.92 -3.79
CA LEU A 205 -4.34 6.61 -5.11
C LEU A 205 -5.62 5.77 -4.92
N SER A 206 -6.75 6.43 -4.81
CA SER A 206 -7.96 5.77 -4.35
C SER A 206 -9.01 5.53 -5.44
N ASP A 207 -9.26 6.50 -6.33
CA ASP A 207 -10.34 6.41 -7.29
C ASP A 207 -9.95 6.91 -8.68
N ILE A 208 -10.78 6.58 -9.69
CA ILE A 208 -10.61 7.02 -11.09
C ILE A 208 -10.57 8.54 -11.19
N GLU A 209 -11.38 9.21 -10.39
CA GLU A 209 -11.36 10.66 -10.22
C GLU A 209 -10.28 11.09 -9.25
N GLY A 210 -9.63 10.12 -8.69
CA GLY A 210 -8.69 10.27 -7.61
C GLY A 210 -7.42 10.79 -8.13
N VAL A 211 -7.28 11.82 -7.73
CA VAL A 211 -6.12 12.56 -7.87
C VAL A 211 -5.23 12.23 -6.70
N TYR A 212 -3.96 12.34 -6.89
CA TYR A 212 -2.98 12.25 -5.84
C TYR A 212 -3.33 13.22 -4.72
N ARG A 213 -3.45 12.70 -3.51
CA ARG A 213 -3.57 13.52 -2.32
C ARG A 213 -2.24 13.51 -1.60
N ASP A 214 -1.81 14.67 -1.20
CA ASP A 214 -0.63 14.80 -0.37
C ASP A 214 -0.97 14.42 1.07
N ALA A 215 -0.03 13.84 1.80
CA ALA A 215 -0.21 13.48 3.21
C ALA A 215 -0.46 14.70 4.12
N SER A 216 -0.12 15.88 3.63
CA SER A 216 -0.31 17.14 4.33
C SER A 216 -1.72 17.74 4.15
N ASP A 217 -2.57 17.15 3.31
CA ASP A 217 -3.94 17.64 3.05
C ASP A 217 -5.00 16.98 4.02
#